data_36ca86c7c202db2c1ce7509261c216e3
#
_entry.id   36ca86c7c202db2c1ce7509261c216e3
#
_cell.length_a   1.000
_cell.length_b   1.000
_cell.length_c   1.000
_cell.angle_alpha   90.00
_cell.angle_beta   90.00
_cell.angle_gamma   90.00
#
_symmetry.space_group_name_H-M   'P 1'
#
loop_
_entity.id
_entity.type
_entity.pdbx_description
1 polymer ?
#
loop_
_entity_poly.entity_id
_entity_poly.type
_entity_poly.pdbx_seq_one_letter_code
_entity_poly.pdbx_strand_id
1 'polypeptide(L)'
;PIVPATAASVPTAASQQSLPAFIGQEFFDHLFPWSRKALAQPRLLQAVSLALALLVTWVWVLGAVGKIGPGIVLGWWLAWSAYELVVRMRCKPYVKDGPWWGRNLRPASWADMASYVAFKNLLIAAALFLIMKGAGVLDYLQGLPSLQWLY
;
A
#
# COMPACT_ATOMS: atom_id res chain seq x y z
N PRO A 1 26.63 -4.83 -20.52
CA PRO A 1 27.15 -4.99 -19.19
C PRO A 1 26.13 -4.45 -18.22
N ILE A 2 25.47 -5.37 -17.49
CA ILE A 2 24.56 -5.02 -16.40
C ILE A 2 25.45 -4.60 -15.25
N VAL A 3 25.47 -3.32 -14.93
CA VAL A 3 26.14 -2.83 -13.73
C VAL A 3 25.41 -3.47 -12.53
N PRO A 4 26.09 -4.25 -11.68
CA PRO A 4 25.46 -4.78 -10.49
C PRO A 4 25.02 -3.59 -9.63
N ALA A 5 23.74 -3.54 -9.27
CA ALA A 5 23.24 -2.57 -8.32
C ALA A 5 24.11 -2.68 -7.07
N THR A 6 24.82 -1.60 -6.76
CA THR A 6 25.63 -1.47 -5.56
C THR A 6 24.75 -1.89 -4.39
N ALA A 7 25.17 -2.90 -3.65
CA ALA A 7 24.42 -3.41 -2.50
C ALA A 7 24.18 -2.22 -1.56
N ALA A 8 22.97 -1.71 -1.57
CA ALA A 8 22.57 -0.68 -0.63
C ALA A 8 22.81 -1.26 0.76
N SER A 9 23.71 -0.64 1.50
CA SER A 9 24.05 -1.06 2.85
C SER A 9 22.76 -1.19 3.65
N VAL A 10 22.53 -2.38 4.19
CA VAL A 10 21.45 -2.60 5.15
C VAL A 10 21.61 -1.54 6.24
N PRO A 11 20.58 -0.73 6.55
CA PRO A 11 20.70 0.26 7.61
C PRO A 11 21.01 -0.47 8.91
N THR A 12 22.26 -0.37 9.33
CA THR A 12 22.73 -0.94 10.59
C THR A 12 22.04 -0.20 11.73
N ALA A 13 21.40 -0.95 12.61
CA ALA A 13 20.81 -0.53 13.88
C ALA A 13 20.01 0.77 13.79
N ALA A 14 18.71 0.62 13.70
CA ALA A 14 17.79 1.70 14.00
C ALA A 14 18.20 2.32 15.34
N SER A 15 18.73 3.55 15.30
CA SER A 15 18.85 4.39 16.47
C SER A 15 17.60 4.20 17.31
N GLN A 16 17.72 4.12 18.63
CA GLN A 16 16.63 3.87 19.57
C GLN A 16 15.51 4.92 19.40
N GLN A 17 14.67 4.71 18.40
CA GLN A 17 13.46 5.51 18.25
C GLN A 17 12.50 5.12 19.37
N SER A 18 11.86 6.11 19.97
CA SER A 18 10.79 5.86 20.93
C SER A 18 9.67 5.05 20.25
N LEU A 19 8.96 4.21 21.00
CA LEU A 19 7.87 3.38 20.48
C LEU A 19 6.81 4.20 19.71
N PRO A 20 6.37 5.40 20.18
CA PRO A 20 5.44 6.24 19.41
C PRO A 20 6.01 6.71 18.07
N ALA A 21 7.28 7.07 18.02
CA ALA A 21 7.94 7.48 16.78
C ALA A 21 8.06 6.30 15.79
N PHE A 22 8.31 5.10 16.29
CA PHE A 22 8.33 3.88 15.48
C PHE A 22 6.92 3.57 14.89
N ILE A 23 5.86 3.62 15.71
CA ILE A 23 4.48 3.38 15.26
C ILE A 23 4.09 4.45 14.24
N GLY A 24 4.37 5.72 14.50
CA GLY A 24 4.10 6.81 13.57
C GLY A 24 4.83 6.64 12.24
N GLN A 25 6.10 6.23 12.26
CA GLN A 25 6.88 5.96 11.07
C GLN A 25 6.33 4.76 10.28
N GLU A 26 5.93 3.67 10.95
CA GLU A 26 5.31 2.51 10.31
C GLU A 26 3.98 2.89 9.65
N PHE A 27 3.14 3.65 10.35
CA PHE A 27 1.88 4.14 9.79
C PHE A 27 2.11 5.02 8.57
N PHE A 28 3.06 5.95 8.66
CA PHE A 28 3.41 6.83 7.55
C PHE A 28 3.99 6.06 6.36
N ASP A 29 4.86 5.08 6.60
CA ASP A 29 5.45 4.24 5.55
C ASP A 29 4.42 3.31 4.88
N HIS A 30 3.32 2.99 5.56
CA HIS A 30 2.21 2.23 4.97
C HIS A 30 1.30 3.11 4.11
N LEU A 31 1.00 4.33 4.56
CA LEU A 31 0.21 5.29 3.78
C LEU A 31 1.02 5.86 2.60
N PHE A 32 2.32 6.07 2.81
CA PHE A 32 3.23 6.65 1.84
C PHE A 32 4.46 5.76 1.65
N PRO A 33 4.33 4.62 0.94
CA PRO A 33 5.45 3.68 0.72
C PRO A 33 6.63 4.31 0.00
N TRP A 34 6.43 5.49 -0.57
CA TRP A 34 7.40 6.36 -1.23
C TRP A 34 7.86 7.54 -0.36
N SER A 35 7.81 7.40 0.97
CA SER A 35 8.25 8.47 1.87
C SER A 35 9.69 8.91 1.59
N ARG A 36 9.97 10.17 1.86
CA ARG A 36 11.22 10.87 1.47
C ARG A 36 12.52 10.16 1.85
N LYS A 37 12.50 9.32 2.88
CA LYS A 37 13.69 8.57 3.34
C LYS A 37 13.95 7.31 2.52
N ALA A 38 12.94 6.77 1.85
CA ALA A 38 13.07 5.56 1.05
C ALA A 38 13.34 5.86 -0.43
N LEU A 39 13.02 7.07 -0.90
CA LEU A 39 12.96 7.38 -2.31
C LEU A 39 13.47 8.79 -2.60
N ALA A 40 14.66 8.87 -3.18
CA ALA A 40 15.03 10.00 -4.03
C ALA A 40 14.21 9.91 -5.35
N GLN A 41 12.88 9.93 -5.25
CA GLN A 41 12.03 9.82 -6.44
C GLN A 41 11.58 11.16 -6.96
N PRO A 42 11.46 11.30 -8.29
CA PRO A 42 10.92 12.52 -8.89
C PRO A 42 9.52 12.81 -8.32
N ARG A 43 9.24 14.07 -8.04
CA ARG A 43 7.92 14.54 -7.57
C ARG A 43 6.77 14.04 -8.44
N LEU A 44 7.01 13.89 -9.74
CA LEU A 44 6.05 13.35 -10.69
C LEU A 44 5.62 11.92 -10.34
N LEU A 45 6.56 11.04 -10.03
CA LEU A 45 6.25 9.65 -9.68
C LEU A 45 5.48 9.56 -8.36
N GLN A 46 5.79 10.44 -7.40
CA GLN A 46 5.02 10.54 -6.16
C GLN A 46 3.57 10.97 -6.42
N ALA A 47 3.38 11.99 -7.28
CA ALA A 47 2.04 12.45 -7.65
C ALA A 47 1.24 11.38 -8.40
N VAL A 48 1.85 10.68 -9.36
CA VAL A 48 1.23 9.58 -10.08
C VAL A 48 0.86 8.45 -9.13
N SER A 49 1.74 8.06 -8.22
CA SER A 49 1.46 7.02 -7.23
C SER A 49 0.29 7.39 -6.32
N LEU A 50 0.22 8.64 -5.87
CA LEU A 50 -0.91 9.14 -5.07
C LEU A 50 -2.22 9.11 -5.88
N ALA A 51 -2.20 9.59 -7.11
CA ALA A 51 -3.38 9.58 -7.99
C ALA A 51 -3.88 8.14 -8.22
N LEU A 52 -2.98 7.19 -8.48
CA LEU A 52 -3.33 5.79 -8.63
C LEU A 52 -3.89 5.18 -7.34
N ALA A 53 -3.32 5.52 -6.18
CA ALA A 53 -3.82 5.04 -4.89
C ALA A 53 -5.24 5.55 -4.61
N LEU A 54 -5.52 6.83 -4.90
CA LEU A 54 -6.85 7.41 -4.77
C LEU A 54 -7.85 6.75 -5.73
N LEU A 55 -7.44 6.51 -6.98
CA LEU A 55 -8.26 5.84 -7.98
C LEU A 55 -8.60 4.41 -7.55
N VAL A 56 -7.62 3.64 -7.11
CA VAL A 56 -7.83 2.26 -6.62
C VAL A 56 -8.76 2.24 -5.42
N THR A 57 -8.59 3.19 -4.49
CA THR A 57 -9.48 3.32 -3.33
C THR A 57 -10.91 3.62 -3.78
N TRP A 58 -11.08 4.51 -4.75
CA TRP A 58 -12.41 4.85 -5.30
C TRP A 58 -13.06 3.64 -5.99
N VAL A 59 -12.34 2.93 -6.85
CA VAL A 59 -12.81 1.69 -7.48
C VAL A 59 -13.23 0.66 -6.43
N TRP A 60 -12.45 0.53 -5.36
CA TRP A 60 -12.76 -0.36 -4.26
C TRP A 60 -14.06 0.06 -3.54
N VAL A 61 -14.24 1.36 -3.26
CA VAL A 61 -15.48 1.89 -2.66
C VAL A 61 -16.70 1.61 -3.54
N LEU A 62 -16.59 1.85 -4.84
CA LEU A 62 -17.67 1.53 -5.80
C LEU A 62 -18.02 0.03 -5.80
N GLY A 63 -17.02 -0.84 -5.68
CA GLY A 63 -17.23 -2.28 -5.50
C GLY A 63 -17.92 -2.61 -4.17
N ALA A 64 -17.47 -1.98 -3.07
CA ALA A 64 -18.04 -2.21 -1.74
C ALA A 64 -19.51 -1.79 -1.62
N VAL A 65 -19.93 -0.76 -2.38
CA VAL A 65 -21.33 -0.33 -2.47
C VAL A 65 -22.11 -1.04 -3.59
N GLY A 66 -21.50 -2.01 -4.28
CA GLY A 66 -22.17 -2.82 -5.31
C GLY A 66 -22.39 -2.11 -6.65
N LYS A 67 -21.68 -1.00 -6.92
CA LYS A 67 -21.81 -0.23 -8.16
C LYS A 67 -21.00 -0.78 -9.32
N ILE A 68 -19.99 -1.58 -9.06
CA ILE A 68 -19.17 -2.27 -10.07
C ILE A 68 -18.98 -3.73 -9.69
N GLY A 69 -18.80 -4.56 -10.71
CA GLY A 69 -18.64 -6.01 -10.51
C GLY A 69 -17.32 -6.39 -9.84
N PRO A 70 -17.30 -7.53 -9.14
CA PRO A 70 -16.12 -7.97 -8.38
C PRO A 70 -14.90 -8.21 -9.27
N GLY A 71 -15.10 -8.56 -10.54
CA GLY A 71 -14.00 -8.74 -11.51
C GLY A 71 -13.20 -7.44 -11.75
N ILE A 72 -13.90 -6.29 -11.83
CA ILE A 72 -13.26 -4.99 -12.00
C ILE A 72 -12.46 -4.64 -10.74
N VAL A 73 -13.05 -4.84 -9.56
CA VAL A 73 -12.37 -4.59 -8.28
C VAL A 73 -11.10 -5.45 -8.16
N LEU A 74 -11.22 -6.74 -8.47
CA LEU A 74 -10.09 -7.67 -8.44
C LEU A 74 -9.00 -7.29 -9.45
N GLY A 75 -9.38 -6.92 -10.67
CA GLY A 75 -8.44 -6.48 -11.71
C GLY A 75 -7.64 -5.25 -11.27
N TRP A 76 -8.31 -4.25 -10.72
CA TRP A 76 -7.66 -3.05 -10.19
C TRP A 76 -6.78 -3.35 -8.98
N TRP A 77 -7.22 -4.22 -8.07
CA TRP A 77 -6.43 -4.64 -6.92
C TRP A 77 -5.13 -5.35 -7.35
N LEU A 78 -5.20 -6.24 -8.34
CA LEU A 78 -4.04 -6.92 -8.89
C LEU A 78 -3.08 -5.95 -9.59
N ALA A 79 -3.62 -5.03 -10.41
CA ALA A 79 -2.82 -4.03 -11.11
C ALA A 79 -2.09 -3.10 -10.12
N TRP A 80 -2.79 -2.63 -9.09
CA TRP A 80 -2.18 -1.82 -8.03
C TRP A 80 -1.11 -2.60 -7.27
N SER A 81 -1.40 -3.84 -6.88
CA SER A 81 -0.46 -4.68 -6.14
C SER A 81 0.82 -4.96 -6.96
N ALA A 82 0.69 -5.20 -8.27
CA ALA A 82 1.83 -5.37 -9.15
C ALA A 82 2.67 -4.08 -9.28
N TYR A 83 2.00 -2.93 -9.43
CA TYR A 83 2.67 -1.64 -9.46
C TYR A 83 3.42 -1.38 -8.15
N GLU A 84 2.76 -1.54 -7.01
CA GLU A 84 3.37 -1.34 -5.69
C GLU A 84 4.54 -2.30 -5.45
N LEU A 85 4.42 -3.56 -5.86
CA LEU A 85 5.48 -4.54 -5.78
C LEU A 85 6.76 -4.07 -6.50
N VAL A 86 6.62 -3.60 -7.74
CA VAL A 86 7.75 -3.09 -8.54
C VAL A 86 8.37 -1.85 -7.88
N VAL A 87 7.54 -0.91 -7.45
CA VAL A 87 8.01 0.30 -6.78
C VAL A 87 8.78 -0.07 -5.50
N ARG A 88 8.23 -0.94 -4.66
CA ARG A 88 8.88 -1.35 -3.41
C ARG A 88 10.19 -2.09 -3.65
N MET A 89 10.23 -3.02 -4.60
CA MET A 89 11.48 -3.73 -4.93
C MET A 89 12.59 -2.79 -5.39
N ARG A 90 12.25 -1.68 -6.06
CA ARG A 90 13.25 -0.69 -6.48
C ARG A 90 13.69 0.25 -5.37
N CYS A 91 12.81 0.52 -4.43
CA CYS A 91 12.95 1.64 -3.51
C CYS A 91 13.19 1.22 -2.07
N LYS A 92 12.61 0.11 -1.64
CA LYS A 92 12.71 -0.44 -0.29
C LYS A 92 12.73 -1.97 -0.38
N PRO A 93 13.76 -2.59 -0.96
CA PRO A 93 13.83 -4.03 -1.20
C PRO A 93 14.12 -4.81 0.10
N TYR A 94 13.43 -4.48 1.18
CA TYR A 94 13.62 -5.09 2.49
C TYR A 94 12.26 -5.48 3.09
N VAL A 95 12.23 -6.60 3.80
CA VAL A 95 11.13 -7.04 4.63
C VAL A 95 11.59 -7.25 6.07
N LYS A 96 10.66 -7.21 7.00
CA LYS A 96 10.95 -7.53 8.39
C LYS A 96 11.30 -9.00 8.53
N ASP A 97 12.31 -9.28 9.34
CA ASP A 97 12.69 -10.62 9.73
C ASP A 97 12.17 -10.87 11.15
N GLY A 98 11.31 -11.90 11.28
CA GLY A 98 10.65 -12.23 12.55
C GLY A 98 9.31 -11.54 12.77
N PRO A 99 8.86 -11.40 14.04
CA PRO A 99 7.54 -10.88 14.37
C PRO A 99 7.33 -9.44 13.85
N TRP A 100 6.07 -9.05 13.60
CA TRP A 100 5.73 -7.73 13.03
C TRP A 100 6.21 -6.53 13.87
N TRP A 101 6.43 -6.73 15.17
CA TRP A 101 7.03 -5.74 16.08
C TRP A 101 8.57 -5.76 16.08
N GLY A 102 9.17 -6.74 15.40
CA GLY A 102 10.62 -6.85 15.25
C GLY A 102 11.18 -5.71 14.41
N ARG A 103 12.42 -5.31 14.71
CA ARG A 103 13.12 -4.24 14.01
C ARG A 103 14.16 -4.74 13.01
N ASN A 104 14.35 -6.05 12.95
CA ASN A 104 15.32 -6.63 12.03
C ASN A 104 14.76 -6.59 10.60
N LEU A 105 15.57 -6.14 9.67
CA LEU A 105 15.26 -6.09 8.26
C LEU A 105 16.21 -7.03 7.51
N ARG A 106 15.68 -7.77 6.56
CA ARG A 106 16.48 -8.55 5.61
C ARG A 106 16.16 -8.14 4.18
N PRO A 107 17.08 -8.36 3.22
CA PRO A 107 16.77 -8.21 1.80
C PRO A 107 15.56 -9.08 1.43
N ALA A 108 14.64 -8.51 0.67
CA ALA A 108 13.44 -9.21 0.23
C ALA A 108 13.66 -9.90 -1.10
N SER A 109 13.23 -11.14 -1.22
CA SER A 109 12.98 -11.74 -2.52
C SER A 109 11.70 -11.16 -3.15
N TRP A 110 11.48 -11.38 -4.44
CA TRP A 110 10.24 -11.00 -5.11
C TRP A 110 9.01 -11.68 -4.47
N ALA A 111 9.15 -12.94 -4.05
CA ALA A 111 8.08 -13.68 -3.37
C ALA A 111 7.75 -13.10 -1.99
N ASP A 112 8.77 -12.75 -1.21
CA ASP A 112 8.57 -12.08 0.09
C ASP A 112 7.81 -10.76 -0.08
N MET A 113 8.24 -9.95 -1.05
CA MET A 113 7.62 -8.64 -1.28
C MET A 113 6.20 -8.79 -1.85
N ALA A 114 5.96 -9.76 -2.74
CA ALA A 114 4.62 -10.04 -3.25
C ALA A 114 3.66 -10.45 -2.12
N SER A 115 4.10 -11.36 -1.27
CA SER A 115 3.31 -11.80 -0.10
C SER A 115 3.02 -10.64 0.85
N TYR A 116 4.03 -9.80 1.13
CA TYR A 116 3.88 -8.62 1.97
C TYR A 116 2.87 -7.63 1.38
N VAL A 117 3.00 -7.29 0.09
CA VAL A 117 2.11 -6.33 -0.59
C VAL A 117 0.68 -6.87 -0.66
N ALA A 118 0.50 -8.15 -1.02
CA ALA A 118 -0.81 -8.77 -1.11
C ALA A 118 -1.52 -8.77 0.25
N PHE A 119 -0.83 -9.22 1.30
CA PHE A 119 -1.38 -9.25 2.65
C PHE A 119 -1.70 -7.85 3.18
N LYS A 120 -0.79 -6.90 2.99
CA LYS A 120 -1.00 -5.50 3.39
C LYS A 120 -2.21 -4.89 2.71
N ASN A 121 -2.35 -5.05 1.39
CA ASN A 121 -3.44 -4.48 0.63
C ASN A 121 -4.79 -5.13 1.02
N LEU A 122 -4.80 -6.44 1.29
CA LEU A 122 -5.99 -7.11 1.79
C LEU A 122 -6.39 -6.61 3.18
N LEU A 123 -5.42 -6.45 4.08
CA LEU A 123 -5.68 -5.95 5.43
C LEU A 123 -6.21 -4.51 5.41
N ILE A 124 -5.63 -3.64 4.59
CA ILE A 124 -6.09 -2.26 4.42
C ILE A 124 -7.52 -2.25 3.86
N ALA A 125 -7.82 -3.05 2.84
CA ALA A 125 -9.15 -3.15 2.26
C ALA A 125 -10.18 -3.62 3.28
N ALA A 126 -9.87 -4.64 4.08
CA ALA A 126 -10.74 -5.14 5.14
C ALA A 126 -10.97 -4.11 6.24
N ALA A 127 -9.91 -3.44 6.71
CA ALA A 127 -10.02 -2.39 7.72
C ALA A 127 -10.86 -1.20 7.22
N LEU A 128 -10.62 -0.76 5.99
CA LEU A 128 -11.38 0.32 5.36
C LEU A 128 -12.87 -0.05 5.24
N PHE A 129 -13.17 -1.29 4.82
CA PHE A 129 -14.55 -1.79 4.74
C PHE A 129 -15.24 -1.73 6.11
N LEU A 130 -14.61 -2.26 7.15
CA LEU A 130 -15.19 -2.30 8.50
C LEU A 130 -15.41 -0.87 9.05
N ILE A 131 -14.46 0.04 8.85
CA ILE A 131 -14.57 1.44 9.29
C ILE A 131 -15.71 2.13 8.55
N MET A 132 -15.76 2.06 7.23
CA MET A 132 -16.79 2.72 6.43
C MET A 132 -18.18 2.13 6.67
N LYS A 133 -18.28 0.81 6.88
CA LYS A 133 -19.55 0.15 7.23
C LYS A 133 -20.00 0.55 8.63
N GLY A 134 -19.11 0.50 9.61
CA GLY A 134 -19.41 0.88 10.99
C GLY A 134 -19.79 2.35 11.15
N ALA A 135 -19.23 3.23 10.31
CA ALA A 135 -19.57 4.66 10.27
C ALA A 135 -20.83 4.98 9.42
N GLY A 136 -21.49 3.98 8.82
CA GLY A 136 -22.67 4.19 7.97
C GLY A 136 -22.37 4.84 6.60
N VAL A 137 -21.09 5.02 6.26
CA VAL A 137 -20.68 5.69 5.02
C VAL A 137 -21.06 4.87 3.80
N LEU A 138 -20.91 3.53 3.84
CA LEU A 138 -21.29 2.68 2.71
C LEU A 138 -22.79 2.72 2.47
N ASP A 139 -23.60 2.68 3.52
CA ASP A 139 -25.08 2.72 3.42
C ASP A 139 -25.53 4.08 2.87
N TYR A 140 -24.91 5.18 3.32
CA TYR A 140 -25.15 6.51 2.76
C TYR A 140 -24.82 6.59 1.27
N LEU A 141 -23.65 6.10 0.86
CA LEU A 141 -23.23 6.11 -0.56
C LEU A 141 -24.12 5.24 -1.44
N GLN A 142 -24.61 4.11 -0.94
CA GLN A 142 -25.57 3.27 -1.67
C GLN A 142 -26.88 4.02 -1.98
N GLY A 143 -27.34 4.86 -1.06
CA GLY A 143 -28.55 5.65 -1.20
C GLY A 143 -28.44 6.87 -2.11
N LEU A 144 -27.23 7.25 -2.56
CA LEU A 144 -27.04 8.45 -3.39
C LEU A 144 -27.57 8.24 -4.83
N PRO A 145 -28.51 9.09 -5.30
CA PRO A 145 -29.03 9.01 -6.68
C PRO A 145 -27.92 9.19 -7.73
N SER A 146 -26.91 10.01 -7.42
CA SER A 146 -25.79 10.28 -8.32
C SER A 146 -24.93 9.05 -8.65
N LEU A 147 -25.02 7.97 -7.86
CA LEU A 147 -24.32 6.71 -8.15
C LEU A 147 -25.20 5.69 -8.88
N GLN A 148 -26.46 6.01 -9.15
CA GLN A 148 -27.38 5.12 -9.89
C GLN A 148 -27.11 5.08 -11.39
N TRP A 149 -26.30 6.00 -11.92
CA TRP A 149 -25.94 6.11 -13.34
C TRP A 149 -24.86 5.13 -13.81
N LEU A 150 -24.33 4.32 -12.92
CA LEU A 150 -23.23 3.37 -13.21
C LEU A 150 -23.72 1.94 -13.51
N TYR A 151 -25.02 1.79 -13.84
CA TYR A 151 -25.63 0.55 -14.30
C TYR A 151 -25.99 0.62 -15.77
#